data_1b53fd6fa1751ceea844b9f26ae6ea5e
#
_entry.id   1b53fd6fa1751ceea844b9f26ae6ea5e
#
_cell.length_a   1.000
_cell.length_b   1.000
_cell.length_c   1.000
_cell.angle_alpha   90.00
_cell.angle_beta   90.00
_cell.angle_gamma   90.00
#
_symmetry.space_group_name_H-M   'P 1'
#
loop_
_entity.id
_entity.type
_entity.pdbx_description
1 polymer ?
#
loop_
_entity_poly.entity_id
_entity_poly.type
_entity_poly.pdbx_seq_one_letter_code
_entity_poly.pdbx_strand_id
1 'polypeptide(L)'
;MIEFQHPIYLILLLLIPLLFLWRQSRGQHQEATLRFSSEALIPAILKRSANRKIQFLLIIKYIIMIFIILGLARPVKRDTIKETNTDIIDIMLVIDQSSSMLAQDFEPNRLGAAKEVAKQFIQDREGDRLGIIVFAGESFIQCPLTTDTDVLVKFADQIDIVDKDHDGTAIGMAIANALNRLRSSEAESRIMILLSDGSNNRGELDPLTAADLAAKFNIKIYTVGAGTRGMAPYPIQDVWGRTVMRQIEVEVDEETLKEIAKITDGKFFRATDNQSLLRVYDEINTLERTEIEVNE
;
A
#
# COMPACT_ATOMS: atom_id res chain seq x y z
N MET A 1 -21.58 -12.98 -6.88
CA MET A 1 -22.97 -12.76 -7.39
C MET A 1 -22.90 -12.39 -8.86
N ILE A 2 -23.92 -12.79 -9.67
CA ILE A 2 -24.03 -12.32 -11.07
C ILE A 2 -24.84 -11.03 -11.01
N GLU A 3 -24.24 -9.93 -11.41
CA GLU A 3 -24.90 -8.63 -11.54
C GLU A 3 -24.99 -8.25 -13.02
N PHE A 4 -26.05 -7.53 -13.39
CA PHE A 4 -26.19 -7.02 -14.75
C PHE A 4 -25.72 -5.57 -14.79
N GLN A 5 -24.73 -5.28 -15.64
CA GLN A 5 -24.20 -3.92 -15.78
C GLN A 5 -25.26 -2.92 -16.28
N HIS A 6 -26.20 -3.42 -17.11
CA HIS A 6 -27.28 -2.63 -17.66
C HIS A 6 -28.64 -3.32 -17.49
N PRO A 7 -29.21 -3.39 -16.27
CA PRO A 7 -30.45 -4.12 -15.99
C PRO A 7 -31.68 -3.59 -16.75
N ILE A 8 -31.63 -2.35 -17.22
CA ILE A 8 -32.72 -1.70 -17.97
C ILE A 8 -33.08 -2.45 -19.25
N TYR A 9 -32.11 -3.14 -19.88
CA TYR A 9 -32.35 -3.94 -21.09
C TYR A 9 -33.19 -5.21 -20.81
N LEU A 10 -33.28 -5.68 -19.56
CA LEU A 10 -34.15 -6.80 -19.20
C LEU A 10 -35.63 -6.46 -19.38
N ILE A 11 -36.00 -5.18 -19.40
CA ILE A 11 -37.39 -4.73 -19.69
C ILE A 11 -37.83 -5.17 -21.10
N LEU A 12 -36.84 -5.29 -22.05
CA LEU A 12 -37.12 -5.76 -23.40
C LEU A 12 -37.62 -7.21 -23.44
N LEU A 13 -37.42 -8.02 -22.39
CA LEU A 13 -38.00 -9.35 -22.28
C LEU A 13 -39.54 -9.31 -22.27
N LEU A 14 -40.15 -8.23 -21.77
CA LEU A 14 -41.61 -8.05 -21.79
C LEU A 14 -42.18 -7.87 -23.22
N LEU A 15 -41.35 -7.45 -24.17
CA LEU A 15 -41.76 -7.35 -25.58
C LEU A 15 -41.97 -8.74 -26.21
N ILE A 16 -41.34 -9.79 -25.72
CA ILE A 16 -41.43 -11.14 -26.29
C ILE A 16 -42.84 -11.70 -26.20
N PRO A 17 -43.49 -11.75 -25.01
CA PRO A 17 -44.88 -12.18 -24.91
C PRO A 17 -45.86 -11.25 -25.67
N LEU A 18 -45.57 -9.94 -25.69
CA LEU A 18 -46.40 -8.97 -26.43
C LEU A 18 -46.34 -9.25 -27.95
N LEU A 19 -45.18 -9.52 -28.51
CA LEU A 19 -44.99 -9.90 -29.90
C LEU A 19 -45.63 -11.25 -30.22
N PHE A 20 -45.61 -12.21 -29.27
CA PHE A 20 -46.27 -13.49 -29.42
C PHE A 20 -47.78 -13.32 -29.49
N LEU A 21 -48.40 -12.55 -28.55
CA LEU A 21 -49.84 -12.25 -28.53
C LEU A 21 -50.26 -11.46 -29.77
N TRP A 22 -49.46 -10.45 -30.17
CA TRP A 22 -49.77 -9.66 -31.39
C TRP A 22 -49.75 -10.53 -32.64
N ARG A 23 -48.81 -11.47 -32.75
CA ARG A 23 -48.76 -12.43 -33.85
C ARG A 23 -49.95 -13.38 -33.85
N GLN A 24 -50.38 -13.84 -32.66
CA GLN A 24 -51.52 -14.71 -32.54
C GLN A 24 -52.82 -14.01 -32.97
N SER A 25 -52.93 -12.69 -32.69
CA SER A 25 -54.12 -11.90 -33.03
C SER A 25 -54.17 -11.45 -34.50
N ARG A 26 -53.01 -11.23 -35.15
CA ARG A 26 -52.95 -10.74 -36.54
C ARG A 26 -52.37 -11.73 -37.56
N GLY A 27 -51.74 -12.81 -37.11
CA GLY A 27 -50.87 -13.65 -37.92
C GLY A 27 -51.52 -14.54 -38.96
N GLN A 28 -52.86 -14.63 -39.02
CA GLN A 28 -53.52 -15.45 -40.05
C GLN A 28 -53.75 -14.70 -41.35
N HIS A 29 -53.60 -13.39 -41.41
CA HIS A 29 -53.94 -12.59 -42.61
C HIS A 29 -52.75 -12.07 -43.41
N GLN A 30 -51.54 -12.30 -43.02
CA GLN A 30 -50.34 -11.76 -43.70
C GLN A 30 -49.32 -12.79 -44.19
N GLU A 31 -49.62 -14.10 -44.09
CA GLU A 31 -48.76 -15.09 -44.67
C GLU A 31 -49.05 -15.18 -46.17
N ALA A 32 -47.99 -15.14 -46.99
CA ALA A 32 -48.13 -15.34 -48.43
C ALA A 32 -48.74 -16.71 -48.70
N THR A 33 -50.00 -16.69 -49.12
CA THR A 33 -50.78 -17.92 -49.45
C THR A 33 -50.60 -18.25 -50.92
N LEU A 34 -49.90 -19.36 -51.17
CA LEU A 34 -49.93 -19.96 -52.53
C LEU A 34 -51.32 -20.68 -52.70
N ARG A 35 -52.13 -20.18 -53.60
CA ARG A 35 -53.38 -20.81 -53.94
C ARG A 35 -53.11 -21.99 -54.90
N PHE A 36 -53.35 -23.20 -54.41
CA PHE A 36 -53.30 -24.41 -55.20
C PHE A 36 -54.72 -24.80 -55.63
N SER A 37 -54.86 -25.25 -56.85
CA SER A 37 -56.18 -25.60 -57.45
C SER A 37 -56.83 -26.83 -56.82
N SER A 38 -56.10 -27.64 -56.06
CA SER A 38 -56.65 -28.81 -55.35
C SER A 38 -55.80 -29.13 -54.11
N GLU A 39 -56.44 -29.18 -52.93
CA GLU A 39 -55.82 -29.63 -51.67
C GLU A 39 -55.46 -31.13 -51.65
N ALA A 40 -56.11 -31.92 -52.56
CA ALA A 40 -55.88 -33.36 -52.65
C ALA A 40 -54.47 -33.75 -53.12
N LEU A 41 -53.70 -32.81 -53.69
CA LEU A 41 -52.33 -33.04 -54.20
C LEU A 41 -51.26 -32.93 -53.14
N ILE A 42 -51.60 -32.47 -51.93
CA ILE A 42 -50.61 -32.31 -50.83
C ILE A 42 -50.79 -33.46 -49.83
N PRO A 43 -49.83 -34.40 -49.73
CA PRO A 43 -49.92 -35.47 -48.75
C PRO A 43 -50.03 -34.90 -47.30
N ALA A 44 -50.96 -35.42 -46.49
CA ALA A 44 -51.19 -34.99 -45.13
C ALA A 44 -49.92 -35.03 -44.24
N ILE A 45 -48.99 -35.91 -44.56
CA ILE A 45 -47.68 -36.05 -43.93
C ILE A 45 -46.81 -34.80 -44.13
N LEU A 46 -46.82 -34.21 -45.35
CA LEU A 46 -46.04 -32.99 -45.66
C LEU A 46 -46.61 -31.78 -44.94
N LYS A 47 -47.97 -31.67 -44.84
CA LYS A 47 -48.63 -30.57 -44.11
C LYS A 47 -48.32 -30.60 -42.59
N ARG A 48 -48.25 -31.79 -42.03
CA ARG A 48 -47.94 -32.00 -40.57
C ARG A 48 -46.46 -31.77 -40.30
N SER A 49 -45.52 -32.11 -41.21
CA SER A 49 -44.10 -31.86 -41.10
C SER A 49 -43.75 -30.39 -41.27
N ALA A 50 -44.43 -29.69 -42.20
CA ALA A 50 -44.18 -28.26 -42.43
C ALA A 50 -44.61 -27.42 -41.20
N ASN A 51 -45.74 -27.69 -40.57
CA ASN A 51 -46.18 -26.99 -39.37
C ASN A 51 -45.22 -27.17 -38.17
N ARG A 52 -44.68 -28.38 -37.98
CA ARG A 52 -43.68 -28.59 -36.92
C ARG A 52 -42.39 -27.80 -37.18
N LYS A 53 -41.90 -27.75 -38.45
CA LYS A 53 -40.72 -26.99 -38.82
C LYS A 53 -40.90 -25.49 -38.61
N ILE A 54 -42.11 -24.96 -38.95
CA ILE A 54 -42.44 -23.54 -38.73
C ILE A 54 -42.47 -23.22 -37.25
N GLN A 55 -43.10 -24.06 -36.44
CA GLN A 55 -43.12 -23.88 -34.96
C GLN A 55 -41.71 -23.93 -34.38
N PHE A 56 -40.87 -24.85 -34.84
CA PHE A 56 -39.47 -24.98 -34.39
C PHE A 56 -38.66 -23.69 -34.71
N LEU A 57 -38.80 -23.18 -35.94
CA LEU A 57 -38.13 -21.95 -36.33
C LEU A 57 -38.58 -20.73 -35.52
N LEU A 58 -39.86 -20.69 -35.16
CA LEU A 58 -40.36 -19.62 -34.29
C LEU A 58 -39.81 -19.70 -32.87
N ILE A 59 -39.71 -20.89 -32.29
CA ILE A 59 -39.09 -21.10 -30.99
C ILE A 59 -37.61 -20.64 -31.02
N ILE A 60 -36.85 -21.04 -32.04
CA ILE A 60 -35.46 -20.62 -32.19
C ILE A 60 -35.37 -19.08 -32.27
N LYS A 61 -36.23 -18.43 -33.03
CA LYS A 61 -36.26 -16.97 -33.16
C LYS A 61 -36.43 -16.27 -31.79
N TYR A 62 -37.34 -16.76 -30.95
CA TYR A 62 -37.53 -16.21 -29.60
C TYR A 62 -36.39 -16.50 -28.67
N ILE A 63 -35.77 -17.68 -28.77
CA ILE A 63 -34.57 -18.04 -28.01
C ILE A 63 -33.38 -17.10 -28.37
N ILE A 64 -33.16 -16.87 -29.65
CA ILE A 64 -32.12 -15.95 -30.13
C ILE A 64 -32.37 -14.54 -29.55
N MET A 65 -33.63 -14.07 -29.56
CA MET A 65 -33.97 -12.74 -29.04
C MET A 65 -33.71 -12.64 -27.54
N ILE A 66 -33.97 -13.69 -26.77
CA ILE A 66 -33.67 -13.77 -25.34
C ILE A 66 -32.15 -13.66 -25.13
N PHE A 67 -31.35 -14.42 -25.90
CA PHE A 67 -29.89 -14.37 -25.78
C PHE A 67 -29.31 -13.01 -26.15
N ILE A 68 -29.87 -12.34 -27.15
CA ILE A 68 -29.46 -10.97 -27.51
C ILE A 68 -29.74 -10.01 -26.35
N ILE A 69 -30.93 -10.07 -25.75
CA ILE A 69 -31.28 -9.22 -24.61
C ILE A 69 -30.41 -9.48 -23.40
N LEU A 70 -30.13 -10.75 -23.09
CA LEU A 70 -29.20 -11.13 -22.03
C LEU A 70 -27.78 -10.64 -22.31
N GLY A 71 -27.32 -10.71 -23.58
CA GLY A 71 -26.02 -10.17 -23.98
C GLY A 71 -25.93 -8.65 -23.83
N LEU A 72 -27.02 -7.92 -24.17
CA LEU A 72 -27.10 -6.47 -23.97
C LEU A 72 -27.13 -6.08 -22.48
N ALA A 73 -27.75 -6.91 -21.63
CA ALA A 73 -27.79 -6.70 -20.18
C ALA A 73 -26.41 -6.87 -19.52
N ARG A 74 -25.41 -7.44 -20.25
CA ARG A 74 -24.03 -7.66 -19.78
C ARG A 74 -23.97 -8.29 -18.40
N PRO A 75 -24.22 -9.60 -18.26
CA PRO A 75 -23.99 -10.29 -16.99
C PRO A 75 -22.49 -10.28 -16.66
N VAL A 76 -22.10 -9.59 -15.61
CA VAL A 76 -20.74 -9.55 -15.09
C VAL A 76 -20.71 -10.30 -13.76
N LYS A 77 -19.71 -11.14 -13.60
CA LYS A 77 -19.37 -11.68 -12.29
C LYS A 77 -18.60 -10.59 -11.56
N ARG A 78 -19.25 -9.91 -10.64
CA ARG A 78 -18.50 -9.15 -9.64
C ARG A 78 -17.94 -10.18 -8.65
N ASP A 79 -16.68 -10.49 -8.80
CA ASP A 79 -15.91 -10.88 -7.64
C ASP A 79 -15.86 -9.59 -6.79
N THR A 80 -16.69 -9.49 -5.78
CA THR A 80 -16.38 -8.63 -4.66
C THR A 80 -15.07 -9.18 -4.15
N ILE A 81 -13.95 -8.58 -4.57
CA ILE A 81 -12.82 -8.48 -3.69
C ILE A 81 -13.50 -7.83 -2.47
N LYS A 82 -13.77 -8.61 -1.42
CA LYS A 82 -13.86 -8.03 -0.11
C LYS A 82 -12.56 -7.24 -0.05
N GLU A 83 -12.61 -5.93 -0.09
CA GLU A 83 -11.67 -5.14 0.64
C GLU A 83 -11.82 -5.69 2.06
N THR A 84 -11.05 -6.72 2.38
CA THR A 84 -10.59 -6.87 3.71
C THR A 84 -9.96 -5.50 3.94
N ASN A 85 -10.59 -4.66 4.73
CA ASN A 85 -9.86 -3.67 5.48
C ASN A 85 -8.85 -4.50 6.27
N THR A 86 -7.77 -4.88 5.63
CA THR A 86 -6.54 -5.17 6.30
C THR A 86 -6.15 -3.80 6.80
N ASP A 87 -6.13 -3.65 8.11
CA ASP A 87 -5.68 -2.45 8.82
C ASP A 87 -4.26 -2.17 8.37
N ILE A 88 -4.13 -1.58 7.16
CA ILE A 88 -2.86 -1.28 6.52
C ILE A 88 -2.25 -0.13 7.30
N ILE A 89 -1.09 -0.38 7.88
CA ILE A 89 -0.28 0.64 8.53
C ILE A 89 0.67 1.25 7.50
N ASP A 90 0.74 2.57 7.47
CA ASP A 90 1.77 3.28 6.72
C ASP A 90 2.94 3.63 7.63
N ILE A 91 4.08 3.06 7.34
CA ILE A 91 5.29 3.18 8.15
C ILE A 91 6.38 3.91 7.37
N MET A 92 6.89 5.02 7.90
CA MET A 92 8.05 5.70 7.34
C MET A 92 9.27 5.47 8.23
N LEU A 93 10.24 4.72 7.72
CA LEU A 93 11.56 4.57 8.36
C LEU A 93 12.40 5.81 8.02
N VAL A 94 12.85 6.52 9.04
CA VAL A 94 13.66 7.74 8.92
C VAL A 94 15.00 7.46 9.54
N ILE A 95 16.03 7.27 8.71
CA ILE A 95 17.34 6.74 9.10
C ILE A 95 18.39 7.81 8.93
N ASP A 96 19.13 8.06 10.01
CA ASP A 96 20.27 8.94 10.04
C ASP A 96 21.45 8.31 9.26
N GLN A 97 22.01 9.05 8.32
CA GLN A 97 23.21 8.69 7.54
C GLN A 97 24.38 9.66 7.76
N SER A 98 24.34 10.44 8.84
CA SER A 98 25.42 11.35 9.22
C SER A 98 26.71 10.59 9.56
N SER A 99 27.82 11.30 9.56
CA SER A 99 29.13 10.69 9.81
C SER A 99 29.25 10.04 11.20
N SER A 100 28.49 10.50 12.21
CA SER A 100 28.44 9.88 13.54
C SER A 100 27.99 8.42 13.52
N MET A 101 27.19 8.03 12.52
CA MET A 101 26.74 6.66 12.30
C MET A 101 27.86 5.68 11.85
N LEU A 102 29.08 6.18 11.62
CA LEU A 102 30.29 5.35 11.45
C LEU A 102 30.84 4.80 12.76
N ALA A 103 30.41 5.27 13.91
CA ALA A 103 30.85 4.78 15.20
C ALA A 103 30.66 3.26 15.32
N GLN A 104 31.67 2.58 15.87
CA GLN A 104 31.73 1.12 15.98
C GLN A 104 31.44 0.64 17.40
N ASP A 105 30.45 1.24 18.02
CA ASP A 105 29.82 0.73 19.24
C ASP A 105 28.68 -0.26 18.92
N PHE A 106 28.33 -0.38 17.64
CA PHE A 106 27.49 -1.42 17.03
C PHE A 106 28.29 -2.19 15.99
N GLU A 107 27.92 -3.41 15.70
CA GLU A 107 28.61 -4.25 14.70
C GLU A 107 27.84 -4.27 13.37
N PRO A 108 28.44 -3.91 12.23
CA PRO A 108 29.82 -3.42 12.02
C PRO A 108 30.03 -1.94 12.39
N ASN A 109 29.00 -1.13 12.38
CA ASN A 109 28.85 0.25 12.86
C ASN A 109 27.36 0.55 13.03
N ARG A 110 27.01 1.75 13.55
CA ARG A 110 25.62 2.12 13.81
C ARG A 110 24.74 2.06 12.57
N LEU A 111 25.20 2.60 11.43
CA LEU A 111 24.45 2.55 10.18
C LEU A 111 24.27 1.13 9.68
N GLY A 112 25.30 0.31 9.73
CA GLY A 112 25.22 -1.10 9.34
C GLY A 112 24.21 -1.88 10.18
N ALA A 113 24.25 -1.69 11.52
CA ALA A 113 23.28 -2.28 12.41
C ALA A 113 21.84 -1.80 12.12
N ALA A 114 21.66 -0.49 11.88
CA ALA A 114 20.37 0.10 11.51
C ALA A 114 19.82 -0.51 10.22
N LYS A 115 20.65 -0.68 9.20
CA LYS A 115 20.26 -1.31 7.91
C LYS A 115 19.79 -2.74 8.11
N GLU A 116 20.54 -3.56 8.85
CA GLU A 116 20.19 -4.97 9.10
C GLU A 116 18.86 -5.10 9.85
N VAL A 117 18.66 -4.29 10.90
CA VAL A 117 17.41 -4.32 11.67
C VAL A 117 16.25 -3.78 10.85
N ALA A 118 16.46 -2.72 10.05
CA ALA A 118 15.41 -2.20 9.16
C ALA A 118 14.99 -3.24 8.12
N LYS A 119 15.95 -4.01 7.54
CA LYS A 119 15.63 -5.09 6.59
C LYS A 119 14.81 -6.20 7.23
N GLN A 120 15.18 -6.62 8.44
CA GLN A 120 14.40 -7.63 9.17
C GLN A 120 12.99 -7.12 9.47
N PHE A 121 12.87 -5.89 9.96
CA PHE A 121 11.56 -5.27 10.22
C PHE A 121 10.68 -5.19 8.97
N ILE A 122 11.26 -4.83 7.82
CA ILE A 122 10.55 -4.79 6.53
C ILE A 122 10.03 -6.19 6.17
N GLN A 123 10.84 -7.23 6.36
CA GLN A 123 10.45 -8.61 6.03
C GLN A 123 9.34 -9.15 6.94
N ASP A 124 9.28 -8.70 8.20
CA ASP A 124 8.26 -9.12 9.17
C ASP A 124 6.92 -8.38 9.01
N ARG A 125 6.82 -7.43 8.06
CA ARG A 125 5.66 -6.57 7.83
C ARG A 125 5.00 -6.80 6.46
N GLU A 126 4.63 -8.06 6.18
CA GLU A 126 3.83 -8.38 5.00
C GLU A 126 2.42 -7.76 5.10
N GLY A 127 2.06 -6.96 4.09
CA GLY A 127 0.75 -6.30 3.99
C GLY A 127 0.74 -4.82 4.33
N ASP A 128 1.68 -4.33 5.15
CA ASP A 128 1.84 -2.92 5.45
C ASP A 128 2.55 -2.17 4.31
N ARG A 129 2.36 -0.85 4.22
CA ARG A 129 3.14 -0.01 3.30
C ARG A 129 4.28 0.64 4.07
N LEU A 130 5.50 0.35 3.63
CA LEU A 130 6.69 0.96 4.21
C LEU A 130 7.36 1.91 3.21
N GLY A 131 8.03 2.93 3.73
CA GLY A 131 8.88 3.83 2.97
C GLY A 131 10.15 4.12 3.74
N ILE A 132 11.18 4.60 3.04
CA ILE A 132 12.48 4.92 3.65
C ILE A 132 12.85 6.35 3.30
N ILE A 133 13.17 7.13 4.33
CA ILE A 133 13.80 8.44 4.23
C ILE A 133 15.16 8.34 4.89
N VAL A 134 16.16 8.91 4.25
CA VAL A 134 17.48 9.09 4.83
C VAL A 134 17.75 10.56 5.06
N PHE A 135 18.50 10.87 6.10
CA PHE A 135 18.86 12.25 6.40
C PHE A 135 20.24 12.38 7.02
N ALA A 136 20.82 13.53 6.78
CA ALA A 136 22.03 14.05 7.41
C ALA A 136 21.86 15.58 7.52
N GLY A 137 22.73 16.39 6.93
CA GLY A 137 22.52 17.82 6.79
C GLY A 137 21.28 18.20 5.95
N GLU A 138 20.83 17.30 5.09
CA GLU A 138 19.62 17.36 4.27
C GLU A 138 18.86 16.04 4.36
N SER A 139 17.58 16.02 3.89
CA SER A 139 16.73 14.85 3.96
C SER A 139 16.22 14.44 2.58
N PHE A 140 16.33 13.16 2.23
CA PHE A 140 15.98 12.59 0.95
C PHE A 140 15.08 11.37 1.10
N ILE A 141 14.18 11.17 0.10
CA ILE A 141 13.39 9.95 0.02
C ILE A 141 14.22 8.89 -0.68
N GLN A 142 14.59 7.86 0.08
CA GLN A 142 15.30 6.69 -0.44
C GLN A 142 14.34 5.73 -1.14
N CYS A 143 13.19 5.46 -0.53
CA CYS A 143 12.12 4.66 -1.11
C CYS A 143 10.75 5.23 -0.72
N PRO A 144 9.83 5.48 -1.68
CA PRO A 144 8.48 5.89 -1.37
C PRO A 144 7.68 4.74 -0.70
N LEU A 145 6.51 5.06 -0.12
CA LEU A 145 5.62 4.06 0.46
C LEU A 145 5.24 2.98 -0.57
N THR A 146 5.54 1.73 -0.26
CA THR A 146 5.25 0.55 -1.08
C THR A 146 5.03 -0.68 -0.22
N THR A 147 4.31 -1.66 -0.74
CA THR A 147 4.16 -3.01 -0.15
C THR A 147 5.20 -4.00 -0.67
N ASP A 148 6.06 -3.58 -1.60
CA ASP A 148 7.10 -4.43 -2.19
C ASP A 148 8.33 -4.51 -1.28
N THR A 149 8.38 -5.55 -0.46
CA THR A 149 9.47 -5.79 0.51
C THR A 149 10.82 -6.00 -0.16
N ASP A 150 10.88 -6.62 -1.35
CA ASP A 150 12.13 -6.83 -2.08
C ASP A 150 12.76 -5.52 -2.56
N VAL A 151 11.91 -4.59 -3.00
CA VAL A 151 12.34 -3.24 -3.39
C VAL A 151 12.85 -2.48 -2.18
N LEU A 152 12.12 -2.50 -1.06
CA LEU A 152 12.51 -1.83 0.18
C LEU A 152 13.87 -2.33 0.72
N VAL A 153 14.06 -3.65 0.76
CA VAL A 153 15.33 -4.26 1.20
C VAL A 153 16.50 -3.81 0.32
N LYS A 154 16.33 -3.77 -1.01
CA LYS A 154 17.35 -3.28 -1.94
C LYS A 154 17.71 -1.81 -1.70
N PHE A 155 16.71 -0.96 -1.45
CA PHE A 155 16.96 0.45 -1.15
C PHE A 155 17.58 0.65 0.24
N ALA A 156 17.22 -0.17 1.23
CA ALA A 156 17.88 -0.16 2.54
C ALA A 156 19.36 -0.54 2.43
N ASP A 157 19.72 -1.52 1.58
CA ASP A 157 21.11 -1.91 1.35
C ASP A 157 21.94 -0.79 0.70
N GLN A 158 21.33 0.09 -0.08
CA GLN A 158 22.00 1.19 -0.76
C GLN A 158 22.23 2.43 0.12
N ILE A 159 21.78 2.41 1.37
CA ILE A 159 22.02 3.52 2.29
C ILE A 159 23.49 3.53 2.68
N ASP A 160 24.16 4.64 2.45
CA ASP A 160 25.55 4.85 2.82
C ASP A 160 25.73 6.16 3.56
N ILE A 161 26.85 6.30 4.28
CA ILE A 161 27.20 7.55 4.96
C ILE A 161 27.36 8.66 3.92
N VAL A 162 26.81 9.80 4.23
CA VAL A 162 26.86 10.99 3.37
C VAL A 162 28.28 11.55 3.29
N ASP A 163 28.58 12.23 2.19
CA ASP A 163 29.83 12.96 2.01
C ASP A 163 29.95 14.13 3.02
N LYS A 164 31.20 14.51 3.36
CA LYS A 164 31.51 15.53 4.37
C LYS A 164 30.83 16.88 4.13
N ASP A 165 30.62 17.26 2.87
CA ASP A 165 29.99 18.53 2.51
C ASP A 165 28.51 18.59 2.88
N HIS A 166 27.84 17.44 2.92
CA HIS A 166 26.42 17.28 3.27
C HIS A 166 26.22 16.70 4.68
N ASP A 167 27.30 16.55 5.45
CA ASP A 167 27.26 16.00 6.81
C ASP A 167 26.52 16.94 7.78
N GLY A 168 26.06 16.37 8.88
CA GLY A 168 25.25 17.03 9.91
C GLY A 168 23.96 16.27 10.15
N THR A 169 23.09 16.78 11.02
CA THR A 169 21.88 16.09 11.46
C THR A 169 20.70 17.06 11.46
N ALA A 170 19.82 16.97 10.47
CA ALA A 170 18.64 17.84 10.25
C ALA A 170 17.36 17.08 10.57
N ILE A 171 17.13 16.75 11.85
CA ILE A 171 15.97 15.95 12.33
C ILE A 171 14.64 16.60 11.94
N GLY A 172 14.49 17.92 12.16
CA GLY A 172 13.26 18.62 11.84
C GLY A 172 12.88 18.54 10.37
N MET A 173 13.86 18.64 9.47
CA MET A 173 13.65 18.48 8.02
C MET A 173 13.28 17.04 7.66
N ALA A 174 13.88 16.04 8.32
CA ALA A 174 13.56 14.64 8.12
C ALA A 174 12.11 14.32 8.52
N ILE A 175 11.67 14.80 9.69
CA ILE A 175 10.28 14.68 10.14
C ILE A 175 9.32 15.38 9.15
N ALA A 176 9.62 16.59 8.70
CA ALA A 176 8.79 17.33 7.76
C ALA A 176 8.66 16.61 6.40
N ASN A 177 9.75 16.01 5.92
CA ASN A 177 9.74 15.23 4.68
C ASN A 177 8.88 13.97 4.81
N ALA A 178 9.02 13.23 5.92
CA ALA A 178 8.20 12.06 6.22
C ALA A 178 6.71 12.42 6.41
N LEU A 179 6.43 13.50 7.17
CA LEU A 179 5.09 14.05 7.33
C LEU A 179 4.43 14.35 5.97
N ASN A 180 5.16 14.97 5.06
CA ASN A 180 4.64 15.32 3.74
C ASN A 180 4.21 14.08 2.94
N ARG A 181 4.79 12.92 3.19
CA ARG A 181 4.40 11.64 2.57
C ARG A 181 3.24 10.96 3.28
N LEU A 182 3.25 10.97 4.60
CA LEU A 182 2.22 10.30 5.41
C LEU A 182 0.90 11.07 5.47
N ARG A 183 0.92 12.42 5.39
CA ARG A 183 -0.29 13.26 5.52
C ARG A 183 -1.35 12.99 4.45
N SER A 184 -0.97 12.50 3.27
CA SER A 184 -1.86 12.19 2.16
C SER A 184 -2.29 10.72 2.14
N SER A 185 -1.86 9.94 3.13
CA SER A 185 -2.24 8.55 3.28
C SER A 185 -3.67 8.44 3.82
N GLU A 186 -4.40 7.45 3.31
CA GLU A 186 -5.74 7.04 3.78
C GLU A 186 -5.65 5.85 4.75
N ALA A 187 -4.44 5.42 5.15
CA ALA A 187 -4.24 4.35 6.10
C ALA A 187 -4.78 4.76 7.49
N GLU A 188 -5.33 3.79 8.22
CA GLU A 188 -5.90 3.99 9.55
C GLU A 188 -4.82 4.39 10.56
N SER A 189 -3.68 3.69 10.55
CA SER A 189 -2.50 4.06 11.34
C SER A 189 -1.36 4.56 10.45
N ARG A 190 -0.74 5.67 10.88
CA ARG A 190 0.39 6.31 10.20
C ARG A 190 1.48 6.57 11.21
N ILE A 191 2.59 5.89 11.03
CA ILE A 191 3.70 5.97 11.98
C ILE A 191 5.01 6.33 11.30
N MET A 192 5.88 6.96 12.06
CA MET A 192 7.25 7.27 11.69
C MET A 192 8.19 6.63 12.73
N ILE A 193 9.23 5.95 12.27
CA ILE A 193 10.29 5.42 13.12
C ILE A 193 11.55 6.22 12.81
N LEU A 194 11.90 7.12 13.71
CA LEU A 194 13.07 7.99 13.58
C LEU A 194 14.25 7.36 14.33
N LEU A 195 15.29 6.97 13.59
CA LEU A 195 16.52 6.45 14.17
C LEU A 195 17.64 7.47 13.97
N SER A 196 18.20 7.95 15.06
CA SER A 196 19.32 8.89 15.07
C SER A 196 20.21 8.66 16.30
N ASP A 197 21.46 9.05 16.19
CA ASP A 197 22.42 9.05 17.32
C ASP A 197 22.76 10.45 17.79
N GLY A 198 22.32 11.49 17.07
CA GLY A 198 22.82 12.83 17.25
C GLY A 198 21.81 13.88 17.67
N SER A 199 22.37 14.99 18.12
CA SER A 199 21.64 16.22 18.32
C SER A 199 21.43 16.95 16.98
N ASN A 200 20.28 17.57 16.83
CA ASN A 200 19.97 18.41 15.68
C ASN A 200 20.97 19.59 15.60
N ASN A 201 21.79 19.61 14.57
CA ASN A 201 22.82 20.64 14.36
C ASN A 201 22.73 21.34 13.00
N ARG A 202 21.79 20.91 12.15
CA ARG A 202 21.51 21.47 10.82
C ARG A 202 20.00 21.52 10.54
N GLY A 203 19.64 22.18 9.42
CA GLY A 203 18.27 22.34 8.96
C GLY A 203 17.61 23.62 9.49
N GLU A 204 16.65 24.11 8.71
CA GLU A 204 15.93 25.36 9.02
C GLU A 204 14.74 25.15 9.96
N LEU A 205 14.24 23.91 10.04
CA LEU A 205 13.08 23.54 10.86
C LEU A 205 13.51 22.91 12.16
N ASP A 206 13.04 23.48 13.26
CA ASP A 206 13.22 22.92 14.58
C ASP A 206 12.51 21.57 14.74
N PRO A 207 13.16 20.52 15.35
CA PRO A 207 12.58 19.19 15.51
C PRO A 207 11.24 19.15 16.27
N LEU A 208 11.09 19.95 17.33
CA LEU A 208 9.87 19.99 18.14
C LEU A 208 8.72 20.62 17.36
N THR A 209 9.00 21.67 16.59
CA THR A 209 8.03 22.30 15.68
C THR A 209 7.56 21.32 14.60
N ALA A 210 8.48 20.49 14.07
CA ALA A 210 8.12 19.44 13.11
C ALA A 210 7.26 18.33 13.75
N ALA A 211 7.57 17.96 15.01
CA ALA A 211 6.79 17.00 15.80
C ALA A 211 5.36 17.53 16.09
N ASP A 212 5.22 18.80 16.47
CA ASP A 212 3.91 19.45 16.65
C ASP A 212 3.05 19.41 15.37
N LEU A 213 3.68 19.58 14.21
CA LEU A 213 3.00 19.45 12.92
C LEU A 213 2.57 18.01 12.66
N ALA A 214 3.43 17.02 12.95
CA ALA A 214 3.09 15.60 12.78
C ALA A 214 1.92 15.19 13.69
N ALA A 215 1.89 15.64 14.94
CA ALA A 215 0.81 15.41 15.88
C ALA A 215 -0.54 15.95 15.37
N LYS A 216 -0.57 17.13 14.73
CA LYS A 216 -1.79 17.71 14.13
C LYS A 216 -2.38 16.86 12.99
N PHE A 217 -1.56 16.02 12.37
CA PHE A 217 -1.99 15.09 11.34
C PHE A 217 -2.20 13.65 11.87
N ASN A 218 -2.20 13.47 13.21
CA ASN A 218 -2.30 12.16 13.88
C ASN A 218 -1.25 11.17 13.37
N ILE A 219 0.01 11.63 13.25
CA ILE A 219 1.13 10.78 12.89
C ILE A 219 1.97 10.57 14.13
N LYS A 220 2.09 9.31 14.58
CA LYS A 220 2.93 8.93 15.72
C LYS A 220 4.39 8.87 15.29
N ILE A 221 5.29 9.32 16.14
CA ILE A 221 6.74 9.23 15.93
C ILE A 221 7.35 8.39 17.05
N TYR A 222 7.82 7.20 16.69
CA TYR A 222 8.70 6.41 17.52
C TYR A 222 10.13 6.88 17.31
N THR A 223 10.81 7.26 18.37
CA THR A 223 12.18 7.73 18.29
C THR A 223 13.13 6.70 18.90
N VAL A 224 14.20 6.40 18.16
CA VAL A 224 15.21 5.42 18.54
C VAL A 224 16.57 6.12 18.61
N GLY A 225 17.09 6.28 19.82
CA GLY A 225 18.43 6.80 20.04
C GLY A 225 19.48 5.68 19.96
N ALA A 226 20.27 5.64 18.90
CA ALA A 226 21.28 4.61 18.67
C ALA A 226 22.66 5.09 19.14
N GLY A 227 23.25 4.41 20.12
CA GLY A 227 24.59 4.72 20.58
C GLY A 227 24.81 4.36 22.04
N THR A 228 26.06 4.09 22.41
CA THR A 228 26.47 3.94 23.81
C THR A 228 26.65 5.30 24.49
N ARG A 229 26.82 5.33 25.80
CA ARG A 229 27.20 6.54 26.52
C ARG A 229 28.72 6.54 26.73
N GLY A 230 29.37 7.65 26.44
CA GLY A 230 30.81 7.86 26.68
C GLY A 230 31.64 7.67 25.43
N MET A 231 32.69 6.88 25.50
CA MET A 231 33.69 6.76 24.41
C MET A 231 33.30 5.62 23.45
N ALA A 232 33.24 5.90 22.13
CA ALA A 232 33.07 4.91 21.10
C ALA A 232 34.24 4.89 20.10
N PRO A 233 34.60 3.71 19.56
CA PRO A 233 35.60 3.63 18.49
C PRO A 233 35.04 4.26 17.21
N TYR A 234 35.82 5.15 16.61
CA TYR A 234 35.45 5.87 15.40
C TYR A 234 36.59 5.83 14.38
N PRO A 235 36.33 5.50 13.10
CA PRO A 235 37.34 5.46 12.07
C PRO A 235 37.69 6.87 11.59
N ILE A 236 38.97 7.26 11.74
CA ILE A 236 39.52 8.54 11.28
C ILE A 236 40.61 8.27 10.25
N GLN A 237 40.70 9.06 9.21
CA GLN A 237 41.83 9.03 8.28
C GLN A 237 42.99 9.86 8.84
N ASP A 238 44.16 9.24 8.91
CA ASP A 238 45.41 9.94 9.25
C ASP A 238 45.91 10.81 8.07
N VAL A 239 46.96 11.57 8.29
CA VAL A 239 47.52 12.45 7.26
C VAL A 239 48.09 11.72 6.03
N TRP A 240 48.24 10.40 6.09
CA TRP A 240 48.66 9.52 4.99
C TRP A 240 47.47 8.77 4.35
N GLY A 241 46.22 9.12 4.72
CA GLY A 241 45.02 8.48 4.19
C GLY A 241 44.72 7.08 4.74
N ARG A 242 45.39 6.63 5.83
CA ARG A 242 45.15 5.34 6.46
C ARG A 242 44.04 5.49 7.50
N THR A 243 43.09 4.54 7.53
CA THR A 243 42.05 4.49 8.55
C THR A 243 42.65 4.03 9.89
N VAL A 244 42.55 4.85 10.91
CA VAL A 244 42.95 4.55 12.30
C VAL A 244 41.71 4.70 13.20
N MET A 245 41.54 3.79 14.17
CA MET A 245 40.50 3.85 15.15
C MET A 245 40.86 4.80 16.28
N ARG A 246 39.95 5.76 16.56
CA ARG A 246 40.10 6.70 17.65
C ARG A 246 38.91 6.64 18.56
N GLN A 247 39.13 6.68 19.85
CA GLN A 247 38.02 6.83 20.82
C GLN A 247 37.51 8.27 20.78
N ILE A 248 36.27 8.47 20.45
CA ILE A 248 35.58 9.77 20.50
C ILE A 248 34.48 9.73 21.53
N GLU A 249 34.23 10.85 22.18
CA GLU A 249 33.09 11.00 23.05
C GLU A 249 31.83 11.10 22.21
N VAL A 250 30.86 10.27 22.54
CA VAL A 250 29.56 10.25 21.84
C VAL A 250 28.45 10.52 22.85
N GLU A 251 27.61 11.46 22.51
CA GLU A 251 26.43 11.82 23.28
C GLU A 251 25.20 11.73 22.37
N VAL A 252 24.15 11.07 22.89
CA VAL A 252 22.85 11.01 22.20
C VAL A 252 21.96 12.02 22.87
N ASP A 253 21.36 12.89 22.08
CA ASP A 253 20.37 13.87 22.55
C ASP A 253 19.03 13.18 22.85
N GLU A 254 19.00 12.49 23.99
CA GLU A 254 17.81 11.78 24.44
C GLU A 254 16.66 12.73 24.78
N GLU A 255 16.95 13.97 25.21
CA GLU A 255 15.93 14.91 25.64
C GLU A 255 15.07 15.33 24.45
N THR A 256 15.67 15.75 23.37
CA THR A 256 14.96 16.10 22.12
C THR A 256 14.18 14.91 21.56
N LEU A 257 14.79 13.73 21.52
CA LEU A 257 14.11 12.51 21.01
C LEU A 257 12.91 12.10 21.88
N LYS A 258 13.02 12.20 23.21
CA LYS A 258 11.92 11.92 24.14
C LYS A 258 10.78 12.92 23.97
N GLU A 259 11.09 14.19 23.76
CA GLU A 259 10.09 15.23 23.60
C GLU A 259 9.35 15.11 22.27
N ILE A 260 10.04 14.81 21.18
CA ILE A 260 9.43 14.46 19.88
C ILE A 260 8.42 13.32 20.03
N ALA A 261 8.84 12.21 20.64
CA ALA A 261 7.98 11.06 20.86
C ALA A 261 6.74 11.42 21.71
N LYS A 262 6.93 12.16 22.79
CA LYS A 262 5.87 12.59 23.69
C LYS A 262 4.83 13.50 23.01
N ILE A 263 5.28 14.46 22.19
CA ILE A 263 4.39 15.37 21.45
C ILE A 263 3.48 14.61 20.48
N THR A 264 3.97 13.52 19.91
CA THR A 264 3.28 12.77 18.86
C THR A 264 2.60 11.49 19.36
N ASP A 265 2.45 11.34 20.69
CA ASP A 265 1.90 10.13 21.33
C ASP A 265 2.64 8.83 20.96
N GLY A 266 3.91 8.98 20.60
CA GLY A 266 4.82 7.87 20.36
C GLY A 266 5.65 7.51 21.60
N LYS A 267 6.71 6.73 21.40
CA LYS A 267 7.59 6.27 22.48
C LYS A 267 9.05 6.42 22.09
N PHE A 268 9.86 6.84 23.05
CA PHE A 268 11.32 6.88 22.93
C PHE A 268 11.91 5.54 23.34
N PHE A 269 12.86 5.05 22.56
CA PHE A 269 13.66 3.86 22.83
C PHE A 269 15.14 4.19 22.80
N ARG A 270 15.92 3.48 23.60
CA ARG A 270 17.38 3.54 23.59
C ARG A 270 17.93 2.21 23.10
N ALA A 271 18.73 2.24 22.05
CA ALA A 271 19.50 1.08 21.60
C ALA A 271 21.01 1.32 21.87
N THR A 272 21.65 0.38 22.54
CA THR A 272 23.08 0.41 22.87
C THR A 272 23.90 -0.68 22.18
N ASP A 273 23.23 -1.60 21.54
CA ASP A 273 23.78 -2.74 20.80
C ASP A 273 22.77 -3.28 19.79
N ASN A 274 23.22 -4.18 18.89
CA ASN A 274 22.38 -4.76 17.84
C ASN A 274 21.15 -5.49 18.41
N GLN A 275 21.27 -6.18 19.54
CA GLN A 275 20.16 -6.93 20.13
C GLN A 275 19.11 -5.99 20.73
N SER A 276 19.54 -4.90 21.36
CA SER A 276 18.61 -3.90 21.88
C SER A 276 17.87 -3.19 20.75
N LEU A 277 18.53 -2.93 19.64
CA LEU A 277 17.91 -2.33 18.46
C LEU A 277 16.82 -3.26 17.85
N LEU A 278 17.08 -4.55 17.71
CA LEU A 278 16.09 -5.54 17.27
C LEU A 278 14.86 -5.55 18.20
N ARG A 279 15.09 -5.62 19.53
CA ARG A 279 13.97 -5.62 20.50
C ARG A 279 13.11 -4.37 20.43
N VAL A 280 13.70 -3.22 20.13
CA VAL A 280 12.96 -1.96 19.93
C VAL A 280 11.98 -2.08 18.78
N TYR A 281 12.42 -2.60 17.63
CA TYR A 281 11.55 -2.78 16.48
C TYR A 281 10.47 -3.83 16.72
N ASP A 282 10.76 -4.92 17.45
CA ASP A 282 9.77 -5.91 17.88
C ASP A 282 8.72 -5.31 18.82
N GLU A 283 9.14 -4.43 19.75
CA GLU A 283 8.22 -3.73 20.66
C GLU A 283 7.30 -2.77 19.90
N ILE A 284 7.83 -2.00 18.95
CA ILE A 284 7.03 -1.11 18.09
C ILE A 284 6.01 -1.94 17.30
N ASN A 285 6.45 -3.09 16.75
CA ASN A 285 5.57 -4.01 16.04
C ASN A 285 4.40 -4.48 16.91
N THR A 286 4.68 -4.84 18.15
CA THR A 286 3.65 -5.30 19.10
C THR A 286 2.69 -4.18 19.50
N LEU A 287 3.19 -2.97 19.74
CA LEU A 287 2.38 -1.81 20.14
C LEU A 287 1.34 -1.45 19.06
N GLU A 288 1.77 -1.35 17.81
CA GLU A 288 0.88 -0.94 16.72
C GLU A 288 -0.18 -2.02 16.39
N ARG A 289 0.17 -3.31 16.43
CA ARG A 289 -0.80 -4.40 16.21
C ARG A 289 -1.85 -4.47 17.33
N THR A 290 -1.45 -4.24 18.57
CA THR A 290 -2.37 -4.27 19.72
C THR A 290 -3.35 -3.09 19.70
N GLU A 291 -2.94 -1.91 19.24
CA GLU A 291 -3.82 -0.74 19.15
C GLU A 291 -4.91 -0.91 18.10
N ILE A 292 -4.61 -1.56 16.99
CA ILE A 292 -5.59 -1.87 15.94
C ILE A 292 -6.64 -2.84 16.50
N GLU A 293 -6.22 -3.94 17.15
CA GLU A 293 -7.14 -4.93 17.75
C GLU A 293 -8.07 -4.33 18.84
N VAL A 294 -7.67 -3.28 19.51
CA VAL A 294 -8.48 -2.62 20.56
C VAL A 294 -9.51 -1.64 19.95
N ASN A 295 -9.25 -1.12 18.77
CA ASN A 295 -10.13 -0.15 18.09
C ASN A 295 -11.23 -0.83 17.23
N GLU A 296 -11.16 -2.12 16.99
CA GLU A 296 -12.21 -2.95 16.39
C GLU A 296 -13.29 -3.33 17.43
#